data_802d8ebcc9aefcc09fac94186248ea72
#
_entry.id   802d8ebcc9aefcc09fac94186248ea72
#
_cell.length_a   1.000
_cell.length_b   1.000
_cell.length_c   1.000
_cell.angle_alpha   90.00
_cell.angle_beta   90.00
_cell.angle_gamma   90.00
#
_symmetry.space_group_name_H-M   'P 1'
#
loop_
_entity.id
_entity.type
_entity.pdbx_description
1 polymer ?
#
loop_
_entity_poly.entity_id
_entity_poly.type
_entity_poly.pdbx_seq_one_letter_code
_entity_poly.pdbx_strand_id
1 'polypeptide(L)'
;MSRRLRRTKIVCTMGPSTDRDNNLEKIIAAGANVVRMNFSHGTPDDHIGRAERVRSIAKKLGKTVAILGDLQGPKIRVSTFKDGKIFLSVGDKFILDAELPKGEGTQESVGLDYKTLPQDVVPGDILLLDDGRVQLKVLSTDGAKVFTEVTVGGPLSNNKGINKLGGGLSADALTEKDKADIITAARIGVDFLAVSFPRSSADLNYARELAQQAGLNAKIVAKVERAETVATDEAMDDIILASDVIMVARGDLGVEIGDPELVGVQKKLIRRSRQLNRAVITATQMMESMISNPMPTRAEVMDVANAVLDGTDAVMLSAETAAGQYPSETVTAMAGVCLGAEKMPSINVSRHRMDKKFENIEESVAMSAMYAANHMKDVAAIITLTSSGRTPLLMSRISSGLPIFALSRHQETLNLCALYRGVTPVFYGEDSRTEAAAKAALQSLKEKGYLSAGDLVLLTQGGQGATETNVCRILIVE
;
A
#
# COMPACT_ATOMS: atom_id res chain seq x y z
N MET A 1 15.68 2.37 -29.29
CA MET A 1 15.48 1.44 -28.16
C MET A 1 14.30 1.92 -27.35
N SER A 2 13.19 1.20 -27.38
CA SER A 2 12.00 1.53 -26.58
C SER A 2 12.40 1.48 -25.09
N ARG A 3 12.24 2.59 -24.39
CA ARG A 3 12.54 2.71 -22.96
C ARG A 3 11.59 1.79 -22.22
N ARG A 4 12.09 0.69 -21.67
CA ARG A 4 11.27 -0.30 -20.95
C ARG A 4 10.60 0.37 -19.74
N LEU A 5 9.29 0.52 -19.77
CA LEU A 5 8.51 1.09 -18.66
C LEU A 5 8.44 0.07 -17.50
N ARG A 6 8.73 0.53 -16.29
CA ARG A 6 8.60 -0.27 -15.07
C ARG A 6 7.11 -0.52 -14.79
N ARG A 7 6.74 -1.76 -14.53
CA ARG A 7 5.34 -2.15 -14.26
C ARG A 7 4.99 -2.04 -12.78
N THR A 8 5.87 -2.49 -11.88
CA THR A 8 5.68 -2.39 -10.42
C THR A 8 5.81 -0.95 -9.97
N LYS A 9 4.85 -0.45 -9.21
CA LYS A 9 4.81 0.93 -8.70
C LYS A 9 5.64 1.08 -7.43
N ILE A 10 6.01 2.31 -7.11
CA ILE A 10 6.75 2.65 -5.89
C ILE A 10 5.95 3.67 -5.10
N VAL A 11 5.70 3.35 -3.84
CA VAL A 11 5.12 4.24 -2.83
C VAL A 11 6.25 4.75 -1.94
N CYS A 12 6.37 6.07 -1.80
CA CYS A 12 7.41 6.72 -0.98
C CYS A 12 6.77 7.50 0.15
N THR A 13 7.23 7.29 1.39
CA THR A 13 6.74 8.06 2.54
C THR A 13 7.45 9.40 2.64
N MET A 14 6.67 10.47 2.81
CA MET A 14 7.14 11.82 3.05
C MET A 14 7.57 12.01 4.50
N GLY A 15 8.54 12.87 4.71
CA GLY A 15 9.05 13.20 6.03
C GLY A 15 10.20 14.21 5.96
N PRO A 16 10.94 14.39 7.07
CA PRO A 16 12.03 15.37 7.13
C PRO A 16 13.09 15.23 6.02
N SER A 17 13.38 14.00 5.58
CA SER A 17 14.36 13.75 4.52
C SER A 17 13.88 14.21 3.15
N THR A 18 12.58 14.18 2.89
CA THR A 18 12.01 14.68 1.62
C THR A 18 11.80 16.18 1.61
N ASP A 19 11.85 16.83 2.80
CA ASP A 19 11.67 18.28 2.93
C ASP A 19 12.95 19.07 2.63
N ARG A 20 14.13 18.43 2.67
CA ARG A 20 15.45 19.04 2.47
C ARG A 20 16.07 18.71 1.12
N ASP A 21 17.07 19.47 0.71
CA ASP A 21 17.99 19.18 -0.41
C ASP A 21 17.32 18.87 -1.76
N ASN A 22 16.10 19.38 -1.96
CA ASN A 22 15.29 19.11 -3.14
C ASN A 22 14.98 17.60 -3.33
N ASN A 23 15.01 16.83 -2.25
CA ASN A 23 14.84 15.38 -2.29
C ASN A 23 13.46 14.95 -2.82
N LEU A 24 12.41 15.74 -2.55
CA LEU A 24 11.07 15.44 -3.06
C LEU A 24 11.05 15.41 -4.60
N GLU A 25 11.64 16.40 -5.26
CA GLU A 25 11.76 16.40 -6.73
C GLU A 25 12.61 15.22 -7.22
N LYS A 26 13.70 14.92 -6.52
CA LYS A 26 14.61 13.81 -6.87
C LYS A 26 13.89 12.45 -6.78
N ILE A 27 13.11 12.19 -5.72
CA ILE A 27 12.38 10.91 -5.60
C ILE A 27 11.27 10.75 -6.64
N ILE A 28 10.57 11.83 -6.98
CA ILE A 28 9.55 11.80 -8.04
C ILE A 28 10.23 11.58 -9.40
N ALA A 29 11.34 12.24 -9.68
CA ALA A 29 12.13 12.02 -10.87
C ALA A 29 12.68 10.60 -10.96
N ALA A 30 13.11 10.01 -9.84
CA ALA A 30 13.64 8.64 -9.75
C ALA A 30 12.58 7.56 -9.95
N GLY A 31 11.28 7.89 -9.79
CA GLY A 31 10.21 6.96 -10.11
C GLY A 31 9.14 6.74 -9.05
N ALA A 32 9.02 7.59 -8.03
CA ALA A 32 7.89 7.56 -7.11
C ALA A 32 6.58 7.75 -7.87
N ASN A 33 5.64 6.83 -7.67
CA ASN A 33 4.31 6.86 -8.30
C ASN A 33 3.22 7.33 -7.33
N VAL A 34 3.40 7.04 -6.05
CA VAL A 34 2.49 7.41 -4.96
C VAL A 34 3.33 7.94 -3.81
N VAL A 35 2.90 9.02 -3.20
CA VAL A 35 3.49 9.54 -1.97
C VAL A 35 2.57 9.25 -0.79
N ARG A 36 3.15 8.78 0.31
CA ARG A 36 2.44 8.46 1.54
C ARG A 36 2.66 9.56 2.58
N MET A 37 1.57 10.14 3.07
CA MET A 37 1.52 11.03 4.21
C MET A 37 1.19 10.20 5.45
N ASN A 38 2.17 9.98 6.32
CA ASN A 38 1.98 9.22 7.55
C ASN A 38 1.46 10.16 8.65
N PHE A 39 0.18 10.10 8.95
CA PHE A 39 -0.47 10.95 9.97
C PHE A 39 -0.06 10.61 11.42
N SER A 40 0.74 9.57 11.61
CA SER A 40 1.36 9.31 12.94
C SER A 40 2.39 10.37 13.32
N HIS A 41 2.90 11.13 12.36
CA HIS A 41 3.96 12.13 12.52
C HIS A 41 3.58 13.43 11.82
N GLY A 42 4.11 14.54 12.31
CA GLY A 42 3.87 15.87 11.76
C GLY A 42 2.51 16.46 12.13
N THR A 43 2.28 17.67 11.69
CA THR A 43 1.05 18.44 11.89
C THR A 43 0.19 18.43 10.62
N PRO A 44 -1.11 18.77 10.71
CA PRO A 44 -1.95 18.96 9.53
C PRO A 44 -1.35 19.90 8.49
N ASP A 45 -0.75 21.02 8.91
CA ASP A 45 -0.16 21.99 8.01
C ASP A 45 1.11 21.45 7.31
N ASP A 46 1.91 20.62 8.00
CA ASP A 46 3.05 19.93 7.38
C ASP A 46 2.59 19.05 6.21
N HIS A 47 1.53 18.26 6.42
CA HIS A 47 0.99 17.36 5.41
C HIS A 47 0.35 18.10 4.24
N ILE A 48 -0.39 19.17 4.51
CA ILE A 48 -0.99 20.02 3.47
C ILE A 48 0.12 20.66 2.62
N GLY A 49 1.14 21.24 3.25
CA GLY A 49 2.25 21.87 2.55
C GLY A 49 3.06 20.86 1.70
N ARG A 50 3.27 19.65 2.21
CA ARG A 50 3.91 18.56 1.43
C ARG A 50 3.08 18.16 0.22
N ALA A 51 1.76 18.02 0.39
CA ALA A 51 0.85 17.67 -0.71
C ALA A 51 0.86 18.73 -1.83
N GLU A 52 0.85 19.99 -1.47
CA GLU A 52 0.96 21.11 -2.45
C GLU A 52 2.27 21.04 -3.23
N ARG A 53 3.39 20.81 -2.55
CA ARG A 53 4.70 20.62 -3.20
C ARG A 53 4.74 19.42 -4.13
N VAL A 54 4.16 18.29 -3.72
CA VAL A 54 4.06 17.09 -4.56
C VAL A 54 3.33 17.40 -5.86
N ARG A 55 2.18 18.05 -5.79
CA ARG A 55 1.38 18.41 -6.96
C ARG A 55 2.11 19.39 -7.89
N SER A 56 2.76 20.38 -7.32
CA SER A 56 3.55 21.35 -8.08
C SER A 56 4.71 20.68 -8.83
N ILE A 57 5.47 19.82 -8.14
CA ILE A 57 6.60 19.11 -8.73
C ILE A 57 6.14 18.10 -9.78
N ALA A 58 5.08 17.33 -9.51
CA ALA A 58 4.52 16.39 -10.47
C ALA A 58 4.12 17.09 -11.77
N LYS A 59 3.44 18.24 -11.66
CA LYS A 59 3.08 19.08 -12.81
C LYS A 59 4.31 19.57 -13.56
N LYS A 60 5.32 20.09 -12.85
CA LYS A 60 6.59 20.55 -13.44
C LYS A 60 7.29 19.44 -14.22
N LEU A 61 7.31 18.22 -13.70
CA LEU A 61 7.96 17.06 -14.32
C LEU A 61 7.07 16.34 -15.35
N GLY A 62 5.83 16.76 -15.54
CA GLY A 62 4.88 16.08 -16.41
C GLY A 62 4.54 14.66 -15.97
N LYS A 63 4.54 14.40 -14.65
CA LYS A 63 4.28 13.09 -14.05
C LYS A 63 2.97 13.07 -13.28
N THR A 64 2.33 11.92 -13.25
CA THR A 64 1.19 11.67 -12.37
C THR A 64 1.70 11.02 -11.07
N VAL A 65 1.41 11.65 -9.93
CA VAL A 65 1.75 11.15 -8.59
C VAL A 65 0.51 11.21 -7.72
N ALA A 66 0.08 10.06 -7.22
CA ALA A 66 -1.04 9.97 -6.28
C ALA A 66 -0.61 10.26 -4.85
N ILE A 67 -1.58 10.63 -4.01
CA ILE A 67 -1.36 10.89 -2.59
C ILE A 67 -2.16 9.87 -1.76
N LEU A 68 -1.48 9.20 -0.85
CA LEU A 68 -2.03 8.26 0.12
C LEU A 68 -1.90 8.85 1.52
N GLY A 69 -3.04 9.08 2.19
CA GLY A 69 -3.08 9.43 3.62
C GLY A 69 -3.16 8.16 4.46
N ASP A 70 -2.27 8.00 5.41
CA ASP A 70 -2.19 6.81 6.26
C ASP A 70 -2.52 7.16 7.71
N LEU A 71 -3.67 6.70 8.18
CA LEU A 71 -4.18 6.92 9.52
C LEU A 71 -3.33 6.17 10.56
N GLN A 72 -3.16 6.77 11.73
CA GLN A 72 -2.33 6.18 12.78
C GLN A 72 -2.89 4.88 13.35
N GLY A 73 -4.22 4.79 13.48
CA GLY A 73 -4.88 3.70 14.19
C GLY A 73 -4.70 3.75 15.71
N PRO A 74 -5.12 2.71 16.41
CA PRO A 74 -5.04 2.64 17.86
C PRO A 74 -3.60 2.51 18.33
N LYS A 75 -3.26 3.26 19.39
CA LYS A 75 -1.96 3.14 20.07
C LYS A 75 -2.07 2.09 21.17
N ILE A 76 -1.56 0.90 20.90
CA ILE A 76 -1.39 -0.14 21.91
C ILE A 76 0.08 -0.16 22.27
N ARG A 77 0.42 0.59 23.34
CA ARG A 77 1.82 0.85 23.75
C ARG A 77 1.96 0.83 25.25
N VAL A 78 3.15 0.46 25.72
CA VAL A 78 3.57 0.80 27.07
C VAL A 78 3.73 2.31 27.18
N SER A 79 3.46 2.84 28.37
CA SER A 79 3.64 4.24 28.69
C SER A 79 5.14 4.56 28.87
N THR A 80 5.47 5.51 29.74
CA THR A 80 6.85 5.97 29.94
C THR A 80 7.43 5.53 31.28
N PHE A 81 8.72 5.25 31.27
CA PHE A 81 9.51 4.89 32.45
C PHE A 81 10.14 6.12 33.08
N LYS A 82 10.34 6.10 34.41
CA LYS A 82 11.07 7.16 35.16
C LYS A 82 12.45 7.44 34.56
N ASP A 83 13.18 6.36 34.24
CA ASP A 83 14.55 6.43 33.72
C ASP A 83 14.62 6.30 32.18
N GLY A 84 13.46 6.41 31.48
CA GLY A 84 13.36 6.34 30.04
C GLY A 84 13.45 4.94 29.44
N LYS A 85 14.11 3.99 30.11
CA LYS A 85 14.23 2.59 29.71
C LYS A 85 14.56 1.69 30.90
N ILE A 86 14.21 0.42 30.77
CA ILE A 86 14.59 -0.65 31.70
C ILE A 86 15.21 -1.81 30.91
N PHE A 87 15.77 -2.79 31.62
CA PHE A 87 16.22 -4.05 31.05
C PHE A 87 15.53 -5.21 31.75
N LEU A 88 14.83 -6.04 30.99
CA LEU A 88 14.11 -7.21 31.48
C LEU A 88 14.92 -8.48 31.18
N SER A 89 15.01 -9.35 32.17
CA SER A 89 15.65 -10.67 32.08
C SER A 89 14.61 -11.77 32.01
N VAL A 90 14.93 -12.88 31.37
CA VAL A 90 14.05 -14.06 31.32
C VAL A 90 13.74 -14.52 32.72
N GLY A 91 12.46 -14.76 33.01
CA GLY A 91 11.96 -15.17 34.35
C GLY A 91 11.54 -14.01 35.24
N ASP A 92 11.87 -12.76 34.91
CA ASP A 92 11.39 -11.61 35.66
C ASP A 92 9.86 -11.55 35.67
N LYS A 93 9.29 -11.12 36.80
CA LYS A 93 7.89 -10.79 36.90
C LYS A 93 7.72 -9.30 36.53
N PHE A 94 6.76 -9.02 35.64
CA PHE A 94 6.52 -7.68 35.17
C PHE A 94 5.03 -7.39 35.07
N ILE A 95 4.60 -6.21 35.49
CA ILE A 95 3.19 -5.83 35.56
C ILE A 95 2.92 -4.76 34.50
N LEU A 96 1.89 -4.98 33.67
CA LEU A 96 1.30 -3.96 32.83
C LEU A 96 0.07 -3.42 33.56
N ASP A 97 0.09 -2.14 33.92
CA ASP A 97 -0.92 -1.53 34.78
C ASP A 97 -1.64 -0.38 34.05
N ALA A 98 -2.91 -0.61 33.70
CA ALA A 98 -3.70 0.37 32.99
C ALA A 98 -3.98 1.65 33.80
N GLU A 99 -3.85 1.63 35.12
CA GLU A 99 -4.06 2.78 36.01
C GLU A 99 -2.78 3.50 36.40
N LEU A 100 -1.59 2.94 36.11
CA LEU A 100 -0.32 3.57 36.44
C LEU A 100 -0.16 4.88 35.65
N PRO A 101 0.10 6.02 36.34
CA PRO A 101 0.28 7.30 35.66
C PRO A 101 1.48 7.30 34.69
N LYS A 102 1.39 8.11 33.67
CA LYS A 102 2.48 8.32 32.71
C LYS A 102 3.73 8.83 33.43
N GLY A 103 4.90 8.26 33.12
CA GLY A 103 6.17 8.63 33.75
C GLY A 103 6.50 7.87 35.02
N GLU A 104 5.59 7.03 35.53
CA GLU A 104 5.79 6.27 36.77
C GLU A 104 6.30 4.83 36.54
N GLY A 105 6.61 4.45 35.30
CA GLY A 105 7.15 3.12 34.98
C GLY A 105 8.49 2.85 35.67
N THR A 106 8.66 1.61 36.14
CA THR A 106 9.85 1.13 36.87
C THR A 106 10.30 -0.21 36.29
N GLN A 107 11.30 -0.83 36.92
CA GLN A 107 11.74 -2.20 36.62
C GLN A 107 10.65 -3.27 36.88
N GLU A 108 9.64 -2.98 37.68
CA GLU A 108 8.61 -3.93 38.12
C GLU A 108 7.28 -3.75 37.36
N SER A 109 6.99 -2.54 36.89
CA SER A 109 5.70 -2.22 36.23
C SER A 109 5.79 -1.02 35.31
N VAL A 110 4.85 -0.97 34.33
CA VAL A 110 4.70 0.18 33.45
C VAL A 110 3.21 0.39 33.13
N GLY A 111 2.84 1.64 32.87
CA GLY A 111 1.50 2.01 32.41
C GLY A 111 1.24 1.60 30.97
N LEU A 112 -0.02 1.74 30.58
CA LEU A 112 -0.54 1.38 29.26
C LEU A 112 -1.30 2.55 28.65
N ASP A 113 -1.16 2.77 27.36
CA ASP A 113 -2.05 3.65 26.59
C ASP A 113 -3.41 2.97 26.31
N TYR A 114 -3.39 1.66 26.11
CA TYR A 114 -4.59 0.85 25.86
C TYR A 114 -5.16 0.30 27.19
N LYS A 115 -6.14 1.02 27.72
CA LYS A 115 -6.68 0.78 29.07
C LYS A 115 -7.48 -0.52 29.23
N THR A 116 -7.97 -1.09 28.13
CA THR A 116 -8.77 -2.32 28.11
C THR A 116 -7.94 -3.59 27.91
N LEU A 117 -6.60 -3.49 27.84
CA LEU A 117 -5.74 -4.67 27.69
C LEU A 117 -6.03 -5.78 28.70
N PRO A 118 -6.26 -5.48 30.01
CA PRO A 118 -6.55 -6.53 31.00
C PRO A 118 -7.79 -7.37 30.70
N GLN A 119 -8.75 -6.83 29.95
CA GLN A 119 -9.97 -7.55 29.54
C GLN A 119 -9.77 -8.39 28.26
N ASP A 120 -8.74 -8.08 27.47
CA ASP A 120 -8.48 -8.74 26.19
C ASP A 120 -7.51 -9.91 26.28
N VAL A 121 -6.90 -10.14 27.44
CA VAL A 121 -5.89 -11.17 27.65
C VAL A 121 -6.32 -12.18 28.70
N VAL A 122 -5.85 -13.41 28.50
CA VAL A 122 -6.07 -14.52 29.44
C VAL A 122 -4.74 -15.19 29.81
N PRO A 123 -4.67 -15.92 30.94
CA PRO A 123 -3.48 -16.68 31.28
C PRO A 123 -3.00 -17.57 30.14
N GLY A 124 -1.70 -17.51 29.83
CA GLY A 124 -1.08 -18.26 28.74
C GLY A 124 -0.87 -17.44 27.46
N ASP A 125 -1.55 -16.33 27.29
CA ASP A 125 -1.29 -15.42 26.15
C ASP A 125 0.14 -14.91 26.16
N ILE A 126 0.69 -14.68 24.97
CA ILE A 126 2.01 -14.08 24.77
C ILE A 126 1.83 -12.66 24.24
N LEU A 127 2.35 -11.70 24.97
CA LEU A 127 2.44 -10.30 24.55
C LEU A 127 3.82 -10.01 23.97
N LEU A 128 3.83 -9.34 22.83
CA LEU A 128 5.02 -9.04 22.06
C LEU A 128 5.28 -7.55 22.13
N LEU A 129 6.33 -7.13 22.81
CA LEU A 129 6.70 -5.75 23.04
C LEU A 129 7.89 -5.38 22.15
N ASP A 130 7.93 -4.13 21.68
CA ASP A 130 9.01 -3.62 20.81
C ASP A 130 9.25 -4.55 19.60
N ASP A 131 8.19 -4.83 18.85
CA ASP A 131 8.20 -5.71 17.67
C ASP A 131 8.65 -7.15 17.99
N GLY A 132 8.30 -7.62 19.18
CA GLY A 132 8.62 -8.97 19.62
C GLY A 132 10.04 -9.17 20.22
N ARG A 133 10.81 -8.09 20.34
CA ARG A 133 12.16 -8.13 20.96
C ARG A 133 12.09 -8.47 22.43
N VAL A 134 11.01 -8.11 23.13
CA VAL A 134 10.70 -8.52 24.49
C VAL A 134 9.37 -9.26 24.45
N GLN A 135 9.30 -10.41 25.10
CA GLN A 135 8.08 -11.22 25.14
C GLN A 135 7.66 -11.52 26.56
N LEU A 136 6.39 -11.35 26.84
CA LEU A 136 5.78 -11.54 28.15
C LEU A 136 4.68 -12.60 28.06
N LYS A 137 4.74 -13.61 28.93
CA LYS A 137 3.65 -14.57 29.10
C LYS A 137 2.70 -14.06 30.17
N VAL A 138 1.43 -13.96 29.85
CA VAL A 138 0.39 -13.59 30.82
C VAL A 138 0.20 -14.72 31.83
N LEU A 139 0.31 -14.40 33.11
CA LEU A 139 0.07 -15.31 34.22
C LEU A 139 -1.35 -15.17 34.75
N SER A 140 -1.80 -13.94 34.99
CA SER A 140 -3.13 -13.61 35.51
C SER A 140 -3.47 -12.16 35.24
N THR A 141 -4.75 -11.80 35.40
CA THR A 141 -5.23 -10.43 35.39
C THR A 141 -5.99 -10.16 36.67
N ASP A 142 -5.86 -8.94 37.23
CA ASP A 142 -6.62 -8.47 38.35
C ASP A 142 -6.93 -6.98 38.21
N GLY A 143 -8.21 -6.66 37.94
CA GLY A 143 -8.65 -5.30 37.69
C GLY A 143 -7.93 -4.67 36.51
N ALA A 144 -7.16 -3.62 36.79
CA ALA A 144 -6.38 -2.88 35.79
C ALA A 144 -5.01 -3.49 35.46
N LYS A 145 -4.62 -4.59 36.14
CA LYS A 145 -3.27 -5.14 36.07
C LYS A 145 -3.23 -6.45 35.28
N VAL A 146 -2.19 -6.58 34.47
CA VAL A 146 -1.79 -7.82 33.80
C VAL A 146 -0.47 -8.27 34.39
N PHE A 147 -0.48 -9.40 35.09
CA PHE A 147 0.72 -10.02 35.68
C PHE A 147 1.38 -10.94 34.69
N THR A 148 2.65 -10.69 34.40
CA THR A 148 3.39 -11.41 33.37
C THR A 148 4.71 -11.97 33.87
N GLU A 149 5.24 -12.91 33.09
CA GLU A 149 6.61 -13.40 33.20
C GLU A 149 7.35 -13.20 31.90
N VAL A 150 8.56 -12.67 31.96
CA VAL A 150 9.41 -12.44 30.79
C VAL A 150 9.88 -13.76 30.20
N THR A 151 9.55 -14.05 28.97
CA THR A 151 9.99 -15.23 28.22
C THR A 151 11.13 -14.93 27.23
N VAL A 152 11.20 -13.69 26.74
CA VAL A 152 12.33 -13.16 25.97
C VAL A 152 12.68 -11.81 26.55
N GLY A 153 13.90 -11.69 27.09
CA GLY A 153 14.40 -10.50 27.74
C GLY A 153 15.07 -9.52 26.78
N GLY A 154 15.27 -8.29 27.25
CA GLY A 154 15.93 -7.24 26.50
C GLY A 154 15.63 -5.85 27.04
N PRO A 155 16.17 -4.81 26.40
CA PRO A 155 15.84 -3.44 26.74
C PRO A 155 14.40 -3.10 26.35
N LEU A 156 13.70 -2.40 27.24
CA LEU A 156 12.37 -1.87 26.99
C LEU A 156 12.35 -0.37 27.31
N SER A 157 12.05 0.44 26.32
CA SER A 157 12.02 1.90 26.44
C SER A 157 10.59 2.46 26.33
N ASN A 158 10.48 3.78 26.47
CA ASN A 158 9.21 4.50 26.42
C ASN A 158 8.42 4.25 25.13
N ASN A 159 7.11 4.19 25.27
CA ASN A 159 6.13 4.17 24.16
C ASN A 159 6.30 3.02 23.16
N LYS A 160 6.86 1.90 23.59
CA LYS A 160 7.01 0.71 22.73
C LYS A 160 5.68 0.02 22.49
N GLY A 161 5.49 -0.47 21.26
CA GLY A 161 4.27 -1.17 20.85
C GLY A 161 4.05 -2.47 21.63
N ILE A 162 2.79 -2.83 21.77
CA ILE A 162 2.35 -4.12 22.31
C ILE A 162 1.49 -4.80 21.26
N ASN A 163 1.86 -6.01 20.86
CA ASN A 163 1.03 -6.92 20.07
C ASN A 163 0.71 -8.15 20.90
N LYS A 164 -0.33 -8.87 20.52
CA LYS A 164 -0.65 -10.18 21.10
C LYS A 164 -0.43 -11.24 20.02
N LEU A 165 0.35 -12.26 20.34
CA LEU A 165 0.57 -13.39 19.45
C LEU A 165 -0.78 -14.06 19.11
N GLY A 166 -1.08 -14.21 17.84
CA GLY A 166 -2.36 -14.73 17.38
C GLY A 166 -3.51 -13.70 17.30
N GLY A 167 -3.26 -12.44 17.68
CA GLY A 167 -4.24 -11.35 17.59
C GLY A 167 -5.28 -11.35 18.72
N GLY A 168 -6.44 -10.72 18.47
CA GLY A 168 -7.59 -10.73 19.39
C GLY A 168 -7.66 -9.54 20.35
N LEU A 169 -6.90 -8.47 20.13
CA LEU A 169 -7.09 -7.22 20.88
C LEU A 169 -8.30 -6.46 20.32
N SER A 170 -9.16 -5.93 21.18
CA SER A 170 -10.45 -5.33 20.82
C SER A 170 -10.41 -3.82 20.55
N ALA A 171 -9.21 -3.23 20.45
CA ALA A 171 -9.05 -1.80 20.18
C ALA A 171 -9.75 -1.38 18.87
N ASP A 172 -10.54 -0.31 18.94
CA ASP A 172 -11.21 0.25 17.77
C ASP A 172 -10.18 0.75 16.74
N ALA A 173 -10.41 0.42 15.47
CA ALA A 173 -9.49 0.79 14.39
C ALA A 173 -9.44 2.30 14.15
N LEU A 174 -10.51 3.04 14.45
CA LEU A 174 -10.61 4.48 14.24
C LEU A 174 -10.69 5.23 15.55
N THR A 175 -9.61 5.91 15.91
CA THR A 175 -9.52 6.77 17.10
C THR A 175 -10.07 8.17 16.81
N GLU A 176 -10.24 8.99 17.85
CA GLU A 176 -10.62 10.40 17.68
C GLU A 176 -9.57 11.18 16.88
N LYS A 177 -8.28 10.83 17.03
CA LYS A 177 -7.22 11.38 16.20
C LYS A 177 -7.42 11.01 14.72
N ASP A 178 -7.74 9.75 14.43
CA ASP A 178 -7.97 9.30 13.06
C ASP A 178 -9.16 10.03 12.42
N LYS A 179 -10.21 10.29 13.17
CA LYS A 179 -11.36 11.09 12.70
C LYS A 179 -10.96 12.53 12.36
N ALA A 180 -10.09 13.14 13.16
CA ALA A 180 -9.53 14.46 12.87
C ALA A 180 -8.60 14.42 11.65
N ASP A 181 -7.79 13.37 11.51
CA ASP A 181 -6.89 13.17 10.37
C ASP A 181 -7.65 12.91 9.06
N ILE A 182 -8.83 12.31 9.11
CA ILE A 182 -9.72 12.17 7.94
C ILE A 182 -10.16 13.56 7.43
N ILE A 183 -10.44 14.50 8.33
CA ILE A 183 -10.75 15.89 7.94
C ILE A 183 -9.54 16.54 7.27
N THR A 184 -8.34 16.32 7.79
CA THR A 184 -7.08 16.79 7.17
C THR A 184 -6.88 16.14 5.79
N ALA A 185 -7.11 14.82 5.67
CA ALA A 185 -7.05 14.10 4.41
C ALA A 185 -8.04 14.67 3.37
N ALA A 186 -9.24 15.06 3.80
CA ALA A 186 -10.22 15.72 2.94
C ALA A 186 -9.75 17.11 2.48
N ARG A 187 -9.13 17.90 3.35
CA ARG A 187 -8.52 19.19 2.98
C ARG A 187 -7.37 19.02 1.97
N ILE A 188 -6.58 17.98 2.09
CA ILE A 188 -5.53 17.61 1.13
C ILE A 188 -6.15 17.12 -0.18
N GLY A 189 -7.29 16.44 -0.11
CA GLY A 189 -7.87 15.73 -1.26
C GLY A 189 -7.03 14.50 -1.62
N VAL A 190 -6.74 13.62 -0.65
CA VAL A 190 -5.97 12.40 -0.90
C VAL A 190 -6.71 11.47 -1.86
N ASP A 191 -5.96 10.73 -2.67
CA ASP A 191 -6.51 9.75 -3.60
C ASP A 191 -6.83 8.42 -2.91
N PHE A 192 -6.01 8.06 -1.91
CA PHE A 192 -6.12 6.85 -1.11
C PHE A 192 -6.09 7.20 0.38
N LEU A 193 -6.92 6.50 1.16
CA LEU A 193 -6.96 6.61 2.62
C LEU A 193 -6.71 5.23 3.23
N ALA A 194 -5.58 5.07 3.91
CA ALA A 194 -5.20 3.82 4.55
C ALA A 194 -5.68 3.76 6.00
N VAL A 195 -6.34 2.66 6.35
CA VAL A 195 -6.86 2.36 7.68
C VAL A 195 -5.92 1.38 8.37
N SER A 196 -5.38 1.78 9.51
CA SER A 196 -4.48 0.97 10.32
C SER A 196 -5.25 0.03 11.25
N PHE A 197 -4.78 -1.21 11.36
CA PHE A 197 -5.32 -2.24 12.24
C PHE A 197 -6.83 -2.51 12.09
N PRO A 198 -7.39 -2.59 10.87
CA PRO A 198 -8.78 -2.97 10.72
C PRO A 198 -8.97 -4.43 11.16
N ARG A 199 -10.08 -4.70 11.87
CA ARG A 199 -10.44 -6.04 12.36
C ARG A 199 -11.36 -6.78 11.39
N SER A 200 -12.19 -6.02 10.67
CA SER A 200 -13.18 -6.57 9.74
C SER A 200 -13.61 -5.51 8.72
N SER A 201 -14.49 -5.92 7.79
CA SER A 201 -15.16 -5.02 6.84
C SER A 201 -15.85 -3.83 7.49
N ALA A 202 -16.37 -3.99 8.70
CA ALA A 202 -17.08 -2.94 9.42
C ALA A 202 -16.19 -1.72 9.68
N ASP A 203 -14.93 -1.93 10.08
CA ASP A 203 -13.97 -0.85 10.31
C ASP A 203 -13.65 -0.08 9.02
N LEU A 204 -13.52 -0.79 7.90
CA LEU A 204 -13.25 -0.19 6.59
C LEU A 204 -14.44 0.60 6.05
N ASN A 205 -15.64 0.05 6.19
CA ASN A 205 -16.87 0.72 5.79
C ASN A 205 -17.10 1.98 6.63
N TYR A 206 -16.84 1.93 7.92
CA TYR A 206 -16.91 3.09 8.81
C TYR A 206 -15.92 4.19 8.41
N ALA A 207 -14.68 3.85 8.09
CA ALA A 207 -13.70 4.81 7.58
C ALA A 207 -14.17 5.45 6.25
N ARG A 208 -14.74 4.68 5.35
CA ARG A 208 -15.32 5.17 4.10
C ARG A 208 -16.45 6.16 4.36
N GLU A 209 -17.34 5.83 5.28
CA GLU A 209 -18.46 6.70 5.66
C GLU A 209 -17.96 8.04 6.24
N LEU A 210 -17.00 8.00 7.16
CA LEU A 210 -16.40 9.21 7.73
C LEU A 210 -15.71 10.07 6.66
N ALA A 211 -15.01 9.44 5.73
CA ALA A 211 -14.39 10.15 4.61
C ALA A 211 -15.44 10.85 3.73
N GLN A 212 -16.52 10.16 3.39
CA GLN A 212 -17.64 10.72 2.61
C GLN A 212 -18.31 11.87 3.34
N GLN A 213 -18.56 11.76 4.65
CA GLN A 213 -19.09 12.84 5.48
C GLN A 213 -18.18 14.07 5.50
N ALA A 214 -16.87 13.88 5.43
CA ALA A 214 -15.88 14.95 5.30
C ALA A 214 -15.75 15.51 3.86
N GLY A 215 -16.52 15.01 2.90
CA GLY A 215 -16.47 15.40 1.49
C GLY A 215 -15.32 14.77 0.69
N LEU A 216 -14.72 13.70 1.21
CA LEU A 216 -13.60 13.00 0.57
C LEU A 216 -14.08 11.72 -0.12
N ASN A 217 -13.83 11.62 -1.41
CA ASN A 217 -14.07 10.42 -2.21
C ASN A 217 -12.75 9.68 -2.50
N ALA A 218 -12.04 9.25 -1.44
CA ALA A 218 -10.82 8.50 -1.57
C ALA A 218 -11.08 6.99 -1.65
N LYS A 219 -10.17 6.25 -2.26
CA LYS A 219 -10.15 4.80 -2.23
C LYS A 219 -9.59 4.31 -0.89
N ILE A 220 -10.26 3.33 -0.29
CA ILE A 220 -9.87 2.78 1.01
C ILE A 220 -8.79 1.73 0.85
N VAL A 221 -7.70 1.90 1.58
CA VAL A 221 -6.59 0.93 1.68
C VAL A 221 -6.71 0.22 3.03
N ALA A 222 -6.89 -1.08 3.02
CA ALA A 222 -6.84 -1.89 4.24
C ALA A 222 -5.39 -2.28 4.55
N LYS A 223 -4.88 -1.87 5.69
CA LYS A 223 -3.59 -2.33 6.19
C LYS A 223 -3.80 -3.65 6.92
N VAL A 224 -3.29 -4.73 6.33
CA VAL A 224 -3.37 -6.07 6.92
C VAL A 224 -2.23 -6.22 7.92
N GLU A 225 -2.57 -6.07 9.19
CA GLU A 225 -1.63 -5.99 10.32
C GLU A 225 -1.99 -6.96 11.45
N ARG A 226 -3.20 -7.55 11.42
CA ARG A 226 -3.72 -8.39 12.50
C ARG A 226 -3.83 -9.85 12.08
N ALA A 227 -3.50 -10.76 12.98
CA ALA A 227 -3.57 -12.20 12.75
C ALA A 227 -4.99 -12.68 12.40
N GLU A 228 -6.02 -12.14 13.04
CA GLU A 228 -7.41 -12.53 12.80
C GLU A 228 -7.87 -12.26 11.37
N THR A 229 -7.34 -11.24 10.69
CA THR A 229 -7.72 -10.90 9.31
C THR A 229 -7.18 -11.87 8.26
N VAL A 230 -6.23 -12.70 8.64
CA VAL A 230 -5.60 -13.71 7.76
C VAL A 230 -5.78 -15.15 8.27
N ALA A 231 -6.51 -15.32 9.36
CA ALA A 231 -6.70 -16.63 10.00
C ALA A 231 -7.49 -17.61 9.15
N THR A 232 -8.47 -17.14 8.36
CA THR A 232 -9.29 -17.94 7.46
C THR A 232 -9.42 -17.25 6.10
N ASP A 233 -9.84 -18.00 5.07
CA ASP A 233 -10.10 -17.45 3.75
C ASP A 233 -11.26 -16.46 3.77
N GLU A 234 -12.28 -16.73 4.57
CA GLU A 234 -13.46 -15.87 4.74
C GLU A 234 -13.08 -14.53 5.39
N ALA A 235 -12.25 -14.54 6.44
CA ALA A 235 -11.77 -13.31 7.08
C ALA A 235 -10.91 -12.47 6.13
N MET A 236 -10.06 -13.14 5.33
CA MET A 236 -9.25 -12.48 4.32
C MET A 236 -10.12 -11.85 3.22
N ASP A 237 -11.10 -12.58 2.71
CA ASP A 237 -12.03 -12.10 1.70
C ASP A 237 -12.89 -10.93 2.20
N ASP A 238 -13.33 -10.96 3.46
CA ASP A 238 -14.09 -9.88 4.09
C ASP A 238 -13.32 -8.54 4.04
N ILE A 239 -12.06 -8.55 4.43
CA ILE A 239 -11.18 -7.38 4.37
C ILE A 239 -10.93 -6.94 2.91
N ILE A 240 -10.63 -7.87 2.01
CA ILE A 240 -10.31 -7.56 0.61
C ILE A 240 -11.52 -6.94 -0.08
N LEU A 241 -12.71 -7.52 0.08
CA LEU A 241 -13.92 -7.05 -0.60
C LEU A 241 -14.40 -5.69 -0.08
N ALA A 242 -14.19 -5.38 1.20
CA ALA A 242 -14.55 -4.11 1.79
C ALA A 242 -13.58 -2.97 1.45
N SER A 243 -12.39 -3.28 0.94
CA SER A 243 -11.37 -2.32 0.55
C SER A 243 -11.26 -2.16 -0.96
N ASP A 244 -10.57 -1.12 -1.41
CA ASP A 244 -10.18 -0.91 -2.81
C ASP A 244 -8.74 -1.37 -3.07
N VAL A 245 -7.91 -1.28 -2.04
CA VAL A 245 -6.48 -1.64 -2.06
C VAL A 245 -6.13 -2.39 -0.78
N ILE A 246 -5.29 -3.41 -0.88
CA ILE A 246 -4.70 -4.10 0.26
C ILE A 246 -3.26 -3.62 0.44
N MET A 247 -2.89 -3.32 1.68
CA MET A 247 -1.48 -3.12 2.06
C MET A 247 -1.05 -4.27 2.97
N VAL A 248 -0.11 -5.06 2.50
CA VAL A 248 0.54 -6.10 3.32
C VAL A 248 1.58 -5.40 4.20
N ALA A 249 1.18 -5.05 5.41
CA ALA A 249 2.01 -4.35 6.38
C ALA A 249 2.82 -5.36 7.20
N ARG A 250 3.93 -5.80 6.62
CA ARG A 250 4.69 -6.99 7.07
C ARG A 250 5.29 -6.86 8.45
N GLY A 251 5.64 -5.65 8.87
CA GLY A 251 6.18 -5.40 10.20
C GLY A 251 5.24 -5.86 11.30
N ASP A 252 4.05 -5.28 11.38
CA ASP A 252 3.07 -5.61 12.41
C ASP A 252 2.46 -7.01 12.20
N LEU A 253 2.14 -7.37 10.97
CA LEU A 253 1.58 -8.69 10.66
C LEU A 253 2.56 -9.82 11.05
N GLY A 254 3.83 -9.66 10.71
CA GLY A 254 4.86 -10.66 11.03
C GLY A 254 5.05 -10.85 12.53
N VAL A 255 4.89 -9.80 13.32
CA VAL A 255 4.91 -9.88 14.79
C VAL A 255 3.74 -10.74 15.29
N GLU A 256 2.54 -10.57 14.76
CA GLU A 256 1.36 -11.28 15.27
C GLU A 256 1.24 -12.75 14.80
N ILE A 257 1.67 -13.06 13.57
CA ILE A 257 1.56 -14.44 13.02
C ILE A 257 2.88 -15.22 13.08
N GLY A 258 3.99 -14.53 13.35
CA GLY A 258 5.35 -15.08 13.28
C GLY A 258 5.96 -14.96 11.87
N ASP A 259 7.24 -14.61 11.82
CA ASP A 259 7.98 -14.41 10.55
C ASP A 259 7.95 -15.63 9.60
N PRO A 260 8.03 -16.89 10.08
CA PRO A 260 7.95 -18.03 9.18
C PRO A 260 6.68 -18.13 8.36
N GLU A 261 5.55 -17.70 8.93
CA GLU A 261 4.24 -17.73 8.27
C GLU A 261 4.04 -16.56 7.28
N LEU A 262 4.77 -15.48 7.48
CA LEU A 262 4.59 -14.21 6.74
C LEU A 262 4.73 -14.38 5.22
N VAL A 263 5.70 -15.20 4.77
CA VAL A 263 5.95 -15.42 3.33
C VAL A 263 4.74 -16.03 2.63
N GLY A 264 4.16 -17.08 3.24
CA GLY A 264 2.97 -17.74 2.70
C GLY A 264 1.76 -16.81 2.67
N VAL A 265 1.55 -16.05 3.74
CA VAL A 265 0.45 -15.09 3.86
C VAL A 265 0.60 -13.95 2.86
N GLN A 266 1.80 -13.39 2.65
CA GLN A 266 2.04 -12.38 1.62
C GLN A 266 1.62 -12.88 0.23
N LYS A 267 2.09 -14.06 -0.16
CA LYS A 267 1.76 -14.64 -1.47
C LYS A 267 0.26 -14.89 -1.63
N LYS A 268 -0.39 -15.37 -0.59
CA LYS A 268 -1.83 -15.61 -0.57
C LYS A 268 -2.64 -14.31 -0.68
N LEU A 269 -2.29 -13.29 0.10
CA LEU A 269 -2.93 -11.96 0.05
C LEU A 269 -2.80 -11.33 -1.34
N ILE A 270 -1.61 -11.32 -1.93
CA ILE A 270 -1.39 -10.75 -3.26
C ILE A 270 -2.23 -11.49 -4.30
N ARG A 271 -2.17 -12.82 -4.31
CA ARG A 271 -2.93 -13.64 -5.25
C ARG A 271 -4.43 -13.42 -5.09
N ARG A 272 -4.95 -13.48 -3.85
CA ARG A 272 -6.38 -13.37 -3.58
C ARG A 272 -6.92 -11.98 -3.90
N SER A 273 -6.18 -10.93 -3.56
CA SER A 273 -6.55 -9.56 -3.89
C SER A 273 -6.67 -9.34 -5.41
N ARG A 274 -5.72 -9.88 -6.17
CA ARG A 274 -5.80 -9.85 -7.64
C ARG A 274 -7.01 -10.60 -8.17
N GLN A 275 -7.33 -11.77 -7.62
CA GLN A 275 -8.52 -12.54 -7.98
C GLN A 275 -9.82 -11.78 -7.74
N LEU A 276 -9.86 -10.97 -6.68
CA LEU A 276 -11.01 -10.16 -6.28
C LEU A 276 -10.96 -8.72 -6.83
N ASN A 277 -10.14 -8.46 -7.85
CA ASN A 277 -10.01 -7.16 -8.51
C ASN A 277 -9.59 -6.02 -7.58
N ARG A 278 -8.66 -6.28 -6.66
CA ARG A 278 -8.06 -5.27 -5.79
C ARG A 278 -6.58 -5.10 -6.08
N ALA A 279 -6.09 -3.87 -5.94
CA ALA A 279 -4.67 -3.57 -5.99
C ALA A 279 -3.98 -3.94 -4.67
N VAL A 280 -2.66 -4.18 -4.70
CA VAL A 280 -1.88 -4.58 -3.53
C VAL A 280 -0.61 -3.76 -3.43
N ILE A 281 -0.34 -3.27 -2.22
CA ILE A 281 0.94 -2.65 -1.82
C ILE A 281 1.64 -3.62 -0.87
N THR A 282 2.89 -3.99 -1.18
CA THR A 282 3.74 -4.72 -0.24
C THR A 282 4.62 -3.72 0.50
N ALA A 283 4.54 -3.73 1.82
CA ALA A 283 5.05 -2.65 2.66
C ALA A 283 5.96 -3.16 3.77
N THR A 284 6.75 -2.23 4.31
CA THR A 284 7.64 -2.30 5.46
C THR A 284 8.87 -3.17 5.29
N GLN A 285 10.01 -2.69 5.81
CA GLN A 285 11.29 -3.39 5.84
C GLN A 285 11.79 -3.87 4.47
N MET A 286 11.57 -3.09 3.41
CA MET A 286 11.97 -3.50 2.06
C MET A 286 13.43 -3.14 1.73
N MET A 287 13.85 -1.91 2.05
CA MET A 287 15.20 -1.39 1.84
C MET A 287 15.75 -0.73 3.11
N GLU A 288 15.46 -1.30 4.27
CA GLU A 288 15.69 -0.70 5.59
C GLU A 288 17.15 -0.30 5.83
N SER A 289 18.11 -1.08 5.34
CA SER A 289 19.53 -0.75 5.45
C SER A 289 19.89 0.56 4.77
N MET A 290 19.13 0.98 3.76
CA MET A 290 19.35 2.23 3.03
C MET A 290 18.87 3.47 3.79
N ILE A 291 18.31 3.34 4.98
CA ILE A 291 18.14 4.48 5.91
C ILE A 291 19.51 5.13 6.18
N SER A 292 20.54 4.33 6.35
CA SER A 292 21.90 4.79 6.69
C SER A 292 22.99 4.37 5.70
N ASN A 293 22.69 3.51 4.73
CA ASN A 293 23.65 3.05 3.74
C ASN A 293 23.22 3.42 2.31
N PRO A 294 24.18 3.79 1.43
CA PRO A 294 23.85 4.19 0.06
C PRO A 294 23.49 3.02 -0.88
N MET A 295 23.63 1.79 -0.41
CA MET A 295 23.36 0.58 -1.19
C MET A 295 22.52 -0.40 -0.34
N PRO A 296 21.59 -1.16 -0.96
CA PRO A 296 20.84 -2.20 -0.28
C PRO A 296 21.68 -3.45 -0.05
N THR A 297 21.26 -4.28 0.90
CA THR A 297 21.79 -5.65 1.03
C THR A 297 21.22 -6.55 -0.07
N ARG A 298 21.90 -7.68 -0.34
CA ARG A 298 21.38 -8.68 -1.28
C ARG A 298 20.06 -9.31 -0.81
N ALA A 299 19.87 -9.45 0.51
CA ALA A 299 18.63 -9.96 1.07
C ALA A 299 17.46 -9.03 0.77
N GLU A 300 17.65 -7.71 0.91
CA GLU A 300 16.64 -6.71 0.56
C GLU A 300 16.32 -6.68 -0.94
N VAL A 301 17.34 -6.80 -1.78
CA VAL A 301 17.15 -6.92 -3.25
C VAL A 301 16.30 -8.15 -3.58
N MET A 302 16.57 -9.29 -2.95
CA MET A 302 15.81 -10.52 -3.15
C MET A 302 14.38 -10.40 -2.60
N ASP A 303 14.18 -9.72 -1.49
CA ASP A 303 12.87 -9.48 -0.90
C ASP A 303 11.98 -8.62 -1.81
N VAL A 304 12.47 -7.50 -2.29
CA VAL A 304 11.75 -6.65 -3.26
C VAL A 304 11.46 -7.42 -4.55
N ALA A 305 12.44 -8.13 -5.10
CA ALA A 305 12.26 -8.95 -6.30
C ALA A 305 11.17 -10.02 -6.08
N ASN A 306 11.15 -10.68 -4.91
CA ASN A 306 10.13 -11.67 -4.57
C ASN A 306 8.71 -11.06 -4.57
N ALA A 307 8.52 -9.87 -3.98
CA ALA A 307 7.23 -9.17 -4.02
C ALA A 307 6.79 -8.84 -5.46
N VAL A 308 7.72 -8.43 -6.32
CA VAL A 308 7.46 -8.21 -7.76
C VAL A 308 7.03 -9.50 -8.45
N LEU A 309 7.72 -10.61 -8.18
CA LEU A 309 7.41 -11.93 -8.75
C LEU A 309 6.09 -12.50 -8.23
N ASP A 310 5.70 -12.16 -7.00
CA ASP A 310 4.38 -12.49 -6.45
C ASP A 310 3.23 -11.75 -7.17
N GLY A 311 3.54 -10.69 -7.91
CA GLY A 311 2.57 -9.92 -8.69
C GLY A 311 1.98 -8.72 -7.94
N THR A 312 2.65 -8.20 -6.91
CA THR A 312 2.22 -6.98 -6.22
C THR A 312 2.09 -5.80 -7.19
N ASP A 313 1.14 -4.90 -6.94
CA ASP A 313 1.02 -3.67 -7.73
C ASP A 313 2.13 -2.69 -7.39
N ALA A 314 2.42 -2.54 -6.11
CA ALA A 314 3.41 -1.59 -5.63
C ALA A 314 4.25 -2.16 -4.50
N VAL A 315 5.45 -1.61 -4.36
CA VAL A 315 6.35 -1.78 -3.22
C VAL A 315 6.52 -0.44 -2.52
N MET A 316 6.61 -0.44 -1.19
CA MET A 316 6.60 0.77 -0.39
C MET A 316 7.91 0.98 0.38
N LEU A 317 8.37 2.22 0.38
CA LEU A 317 9.45 2.73 1.22
C LEU A 317 8.86 3.57 2.35
N SER A 318 9.27 3.31 3.58
CA SER A 318 8.81 3.97 4.81
C SER A 318 9.86 4.97 5.31
N ALA A 319 10.58 4.63 6.39
CA ALA A 319 11.65 5.47 6.93
C ALA A 319 12.80 5.69 5.95
N GLU A 320 12.98 4.80 4.98
CA GLU A 320 14.01 4.89 3.96
C GLU A 320 13.94 6.20 3.16
N THR A 321 12.72 6.69 2.90
CA THR A 321 12.51 7.99 2.24
C THR A 321 12.10 9.10 3.20
N ALA A 322 11.39 8.77 4.29
CA ALA A 322 10.88 9.77 5.25
C ALA A 322 11.98 10.36 6.14
N ALA A 323 12.92 9.54 6.59
CA ALA A 323 13.95 9.89 7.58
C ALA A 323 15.37 9.49 7.17
N GLY A 324 15.52 8.69 6.10
CA GLY A 324 16.80 8.16 5.65
C GLY A 324 17.74 9.23 5.08
N GLN A 325 19.02 8.87 5.02
CA GLN A 325 20.07 9.73 4.48
C GLN A 325 20.10 9.70 2.93
N TYR A 326 19.56 8.66 2.31
CA TYR A 326 19.69 8.38 0.88
C TYR A 326 18.31 8.15 0.19
N PRO A 327 17.35 9.10 0.29
CA PRO A 327 15.99 8.86 -0.20
C PRO A 327 15.91 8.65 -1.73
N SER A 328 16.62 9.44 -2.52
CA SER A 328 16.60 9.31 -3.99
C SER A 328 17.35 8.08 -4.49
N GLU A 329 18.45 7.74 -3.85
CA GLU A 329 19.24 6.53 -4.14
C GLU A 329 18.43 5.28 -3.83
N THR A 330 17.63 5.31 -2.75
CA THR A 330 16.75 4.19 -2.37
C THR A 330 15.66 3.96 -3.41
N VAL A 331 15.00 5.02 -3.88
CA VAL A 331 13.99 4.91 -4.96
C VAL A 331 14.63 4.38 -6.24
N THR A 332 15.81 4.88 -6.60
CA THR A 332 16.56 4.43 -7.79
C THR A 332 16.93 2.95 -7.69
N ALA A 333 17.44 2.51 -6.53
CA ALA A 333 17.79 1.12 -6.30
C ALA A 333 16.55 0.21 -6.39
N MET A 334 15.46 0.58 -5.74
CA MET A 334 14.20 -0.16 -5.79
C MET A 334 13.65 -0.25 -7.21
N ALA A 335 13.67 0.84 -7.98
CA ALA A 335 13.26 0.85 -9.38
C ALA A 335 14.11 -0.11 -10.23
N GLY A 336 15.42 -0.15 -9.99
CA GLY A 336 16.33 -1.08 -10.65
C GLY A 336 16.02 -2.55 -10.34
N VAL A 337 15.72 -2.86 -9.08
CA VAL A 337 15.33 -4.22 -8.66
C VAL A 337 14.00 -4.63 -9.32
N CYS A 338 13.00 -3.75 -9.33
CA CYS A 338 11.73 -4.01 -10.01
C CYS A 338 11.94 -4.33 -11.50
N LEU A 339 12.71 -3.50 -12.21
CA LEU A 339 13.04 -3.72 -13.63
C LEU A 339 13.79 -5.04 -13.87
N GLY A 340 14.70 -5.39 -12.95
CA GLY A 340 15.42 -6.66 -13.01
C GLY A 340 14.50 -7.87 -12.86
N ALA A 341 13.63 -7.86 -11.86
CA ALA A 341 12.66 -8.93 -11.61
C ALA A 341 11.64 -9.05 -12.76
N GLU A 342 11.23 -7.95 -13.35
CA GLU A 342 10.27 -7.91 -14.46
C GLU A 342 10.78 -8.49 -15.78
N LYS A 343 12.07 -8.85 -15.85
CA LYS A 343 12.64 -9.60 -17.00
C LYS A 343 12.24 -11.07 -16.98
N MET A 344 11.79 -11.59 -15.84
CA MET A 344 11.41 -12.99 -15.70
C MET A 344 10.18 -13.33 -16.54
N PRO A 345 10.25 -14.33 -17.44
CA PRO A 345 9.13 -14.68 -18.33
C PRO A 345 7.85 -15.08 -17.58
N SER A 346 7.98 -15.67 -16.40
CA SER A 346 6.86 -16.18 -15.60
C SER A 346 5.82 -15.11 -15.21
N ILE A 347 6.19 -13.83 -15.18
CA ILE A 347 5.30 -12.73 -14.84
C ILE A 347 4.87 -11.90 -16.06
N ASN A 348 5.19 -12.33 -17.25
CA ASN A 348 4.82 -11.65 -18.51
C ASN A 348 3.56 -12.21 -19.14
N VAL A 349 3.13 -13.39 -18.71
CA VAL A 349 1.91 -14.05 -19.19
C VAL A 349 1.19 -14.66 -18.01
N SER A 350 -0.11 -14.59 -18.01
CA SER A 350 -0.96 -15.17 -16.96
C SER A 350 -1.99 -16.10 -17.57
N ARG A 351 -2.14 -17.29 -16.97
CA ARG A 351 -3.28 -18.19 -17.19
C ARG A 351 -4.42 -17.93 -16.21
N HIS A 352 -4.25 -16.93 -15.38
CA HIS A 352 -5.24 -16.50 -14.40
C HIS A 352 -6.54 -16.08 -15.10
N ARG A 353 -7.66 -16.62 -14.66
CA ARG A 353 -9.03 -16.38 -15.20
C ARG A 353 -9.36 -16.99 -16.56
N MET A 354 -8.53 -17.85 -17.11
CA MET A 354 -8.86 -18.53 -18.38
C MET A 354 -10.19 -19.31 -18.33
N ASP A 355 -10.46 -19.92 -17.16
CA ASP A 355 -11.66 -20.73 -16.94
C ASP A 355 -12.78 -19.98 -16.18
N LYS A 356 -12.57 -18.68 -15.90
CA LYS A 356 -13.56 -17.86 -15.18
C LYS A 356 -14.68 -17.43 -16.11
N LYS A 357 -15.93 -17.57 -15.66
CA LYS A 357 -17.09 -16.93 -16.30
C LYS A 357 -17.23 -15.52 -15.76
N PHE A 358 -17.36 -14.55 -16.63
CA PHE A 358 -17.52 -13.14 -16.28
C PHE A 358 -19.00 -12.77 -16.23
N GLU A 359 -19.36 -11.93 -15.26
CA GLU A 359 -20.73 -11.50 -15.03
C GLU A 359 -21.07 -10.17 -15.69
N ASN A 360 -20.06 -9.41 -16.14
CA ASN A 360 -20.25 -8.11 -16.78
C ASN A 360 -19.42 -7.95 -18.06
N ILE A 361 -19.87 -7.04 -18.91
CA ILE A 361 -19.28 -6.78 -20.23
C ILE A 361 -17.86 -6.23 -20.08
N GLU A 362 -17.66 -5.29 -19.18
CA GLU A 362 -16.37 -4.61 -18.99
C GLU A 362 -15.26 -5.60 -18.63
N GLU A 363 -15.51 -6.52 -17.70
CA GLU A 363 -14.54 -7.54 -17.32
C GLU A 363 -14.25 -8.49 -18.50
N SER A 364 -15.27 -8.85 -19.25
CA SER A 364 -15.11 -9.70 -20.45
C SER A 364 -14.27 -9.03 -21.52
N VAL A 365 -14.50 -7.74 -21.79
CA VAL A 365 -13.72 -6.96 -22.77
C VAL A 365 -12.29 -6.77 -22.30
N ALA A 366 -12.08 -6.44 -21.02
CA ALA A 366 -10.75 -6.30 -20.45
C ALA A 366 -9.95 -7.61 -20.57
N MET A 367 -10.56 -8.76 -20.24
CA MET A 367 -9.92 -10.08 -20.39
C MET A 367 -9.62 -10.41 -21.85
N SER A 368 -10.54 -10.14 -22.75
CA SER A 368 -10.36 -10.39 -24.19
C SER A 368 -9.20 -9.58 -24.74
N ALA A 369 -9.09 -8.30 -24.37
CA ALA A 369 -7.99 -7.44 -24.77
C ALA A 369 -6.64 -7.97 -24.23
N MET A 370 -6.58 -8.34 -22.97
CA MET A 370 -5.36 -8.87 -22.37
C MET A 370 -4.95 -10.23 -22.95
N TYR A 371 -5.92 -11.09 -23.25
CA TYR A 371 -5.65 -12.36 -23.93
C TYR A 371 -5.08 -12.12 -25.32
N ALA A 372 -5.75 -11.27 -26.12
CA ALA A 372 -5.28 -10.93 -27.46
C ALA A 372 -3.87 -10.30 -27.42
N ALA A 373 -3.62 -9.37 -26.50
CA ALA A 373 -2.32 -8.72 -26.35
C ALA A 373 -1.20 -9.73 -26.01
N ASN A 374 -1.48 -10.68 -25.13
CA ASN A 374 -0.48 -11.65 -24.70
C ASN A 374 -0.21 -12.76 -25.74
N HIS A 375 -1.10 -12.97 -26.72
CA HIS A 375 -1.00 -14.09 -27.67
C HIS A 375 -0.86 -13.64 -29.12
N MET A 376 -1.05 -12.37 -29.40
CA MET A 376 -0.83 -11.80 -30.73
C MET A 376 0.63 -11.33 -30.88
N LYS A 377 1.27 -11.70 -31.98
CA LYS A 377 2.67 -11.34 -32.26
C LYS A 377 2.77 -9.83 -32.50
N ASP A 378 3.90 -9.27 -32.05
CA ASP A 378 4.34 -7.89 -32.34
C ASP A 378 3.39 -6.79 -31.80
N VAL A 379 2.56 -7.07 -30.80
CA VAL A 379 1.83 -6.04 -30.10
C VAL A 379 2.77 -5.18 -29.27
N ALA A 380 2.68 -3.84 -29.48
CA ALA A 380 3.54 -2.87 -28.80
C ALA A 380 2.96 -2.38 -27.46
N ALA A 381 1.64 -2.22 -27.38
CA ALA A 381 0.97 -1.67 -26.19
C ALA A 381 -0.52 -2.00 -26.17
N ILE A 382 -1.09 -1.82 -24.97
CA ILE A 382 -2.54 -1.84 -24.72
C ILE A 382 -2.95 -0.42 -24.32
N ILE A 383 -4.04 0.08 -24.87
CA ILE A 383 -4.54 1.43 -24.63
C ILE A 383 -5.97 1.34 -24.13
N THR A 384 -6.31 2.06 -23.08
CA THR A 384 -7.66 2.13 -22.57
C THR A 384 -8.09 3.57 -22.36
N LEU A 385 -9.20 3.98 -23.00
CA LEU A 385 -9.84 5.26 -22.74
C LEU A 385 -10.82 5.05 -21.59
N THR A 386 -10.59 5.72 -20.46
CA THR A 386 -11.33 5.46 -19.23
C THR A 386 -11.76 6.73 -18.52
N SER A 387 -12.96 6.72 -17.93
CA SER A 387 -13.44 7.80 -17.07
C SER A 387 -13.22 7.50 -15.58
N SER A 388 -13.30 6.24 -15.17
CA SER A 388 -13.27 5.82 -13.76
C SER A 388 -12.00 5.10 -13.32
N GLY A 389 -11.17 4.64 -14.29
CA GLY A 389 -10.01 3.79 -14.01
C GLY A 389 -10.34 2.31 -13.77
N ARG A 390 -11.61 1.90 -13.93
CA ARG A 390 -12.03 0.52 -13.69
C ARG A 390 -11.44 -0.46 -14.71
N THR A 391 -11.56 -0.15 -15.99
CA THR A 391 -11.01 -1.02 -17.06
C THR A 391 -9.51 -1.23 -16.93
N PRO A 392 -8.65 -0.21 -16.74
CA PRO A 392 -7.22 -0.44 -16.51
C PRO A 392 -6.93 -1.21 -15.22
N LEU A 393 -7.73 -1.07 -14.15
CA LEU A 393 -7.63 -1.91 -12.98
C LEU A 393 -7.85 -3.39 -13.33
N LEU A 394 -8.93 -3.71 -14.03
CA LEU A 394 -9.24 -5.08 -14.45
C LEU A 394 -8.15 -5.67 -15.34
N MET A 395 -7.65 -4.90 -16.30
CA MET A 395 -6.52 -5.29 -17.16
C MET A 395 -5.26 -5.58 -16.36
N SER A 396 -4.94 -4.73 -15.40
CA SER A 396 -3.74 -4.87 -14.57
C SER A 396 -3.75 -6.12 -13.68
N ARG A 397 -4.91 -6.77 -13.49
CA ARG A 397 -5.01 -8.05 -12.78
C ARG A 397 -4.45 -9.22 -13.60
N ILE A 398 -4.31 -9.05 -14.90
CA ILE A 398 -3.74 -10.04 -15.81
C ILE A 398 -2.28 -9.67 -16.07
N SER A 399 -1.35 -10.59 -15.82
CA SER A 399 0.07 -10.37 -16.09
C SER A 399 0.33 -10.24 -17.59
N SER A 400 1.11 -9.23 -17.96
CA SER A 400 1.56 -8.99 -19.34
C SER A 400 2.95 -8.36 -19.34
N GLY A 401 3.71 -8.61 -20.38
CA GLY A 401 4.97 -7.91 -20.66
C GLY A 401 4.77 -6.54 -21.31
N LEU A 402 3.54 -6.20 -21.71
CA LEU A 402 3.21 -5.00 -22.45
C LEU A 402 2.78 -3.86 -21.51
N PRO A 403 3.05 -2.60 -21.87
CA PRO A 403 2.53 -1.45 -21.14
C PRO A 403 1.02 -1.29 -21.41
N ILE A 404 0.29 -0.84 -20.37
CA ILE A 404 -1.10 -0.43 -20.47
C ILE A 404 -1.13 1.09 -20.29
N PHE A 405 -1.55 1.83 -21.33
CA PHE A 405 -1.74 3.27 -21.23
C PHE A 405 -3.21 3.57 -20.92
N ALA A 406 -3.45 4.17 -19.75
CA ALA A 406 -4.78 4.63 -19.34
C ALA A 406 -4.92 6.12 -19.63
N LEU A 407 -5.77 6.46 -20.59
CA LEU A 407 -6.02 7.82 -21.02
C LEU A 407 -7.32 8.32 -20.39
N SER A 408 -7.25 9.45 -19.71
CA SER A 408 -8.40 10.09 -19.08
C SER A 408 -8.24 11.61 -19.06
N ARG A 409 -9.35 12.34 -19.09
CA ARG A 409 -9.40 13.78 -18.81
C ARG A 409 -9.54 14.09 -17.31
N HIS A 410 -9.82 13.09 -16.51
CA HIS A 410 -10.02 13.22 -15.06
C HIS A 410 -8.73 12.95 -14.31
N GLN A 411 -8.17 13.99 -13.67
CA GLN A 411 -6.92 13.86 -12.92
C GLN A 411 -7.03 12.84 -11.77
N GLU A 412 -8.18 12.79 -11.12
CA GLU A 412 -8.45 11.81 -10.05
C GLU A 412 -8.32 10.37 -10.54
N THR A 413 -8.87 10.09 -11.74
CA THR A 413 -8.73 8.77 -12.38
C THR A 413 -7.28 8.44 -12.71
N LEU A 414 -6.53 9.40 -13.23
CA LEU A 414 -5.11 9.23 -13.53
C LEU A 414 -4.31 8.94 -12.26
N ASN A 415 -4.61 9.63 -11.16
CA ASN A 415 -3.97 9.41 -9.87
C ASN A 415 -4.22 7.97 -9.36
N LEU A 416 -5.44 7.46 -9.46
CA LEU A 416 -5.74 6.07 -9.11
C LEU A 416 -4.92 5.09 -9.96
N CYS A 417 -4.87 5.32 -11.26
CA CYS A 417 -4.12 4.47 -12.20
C CYS A 417 -2.60 4.49 -11.93
N ALA A 418 -2.07 5.51 -11.26
CA ALA A 418 -0.67 5.57 -10.87
C ALA A 418 -0.24 4.44 -9.91
N LEU A 419 -1.19 3.80 -9.20
CA LEU A 419 -0.94 2.68 -8.32
C LEU A 419 -1.01 1.32 -9.03
N TYR A 420 -1.73 1.20 -10.14
CA TYR A 420 -2.01 -0.09 -10.77
C TYR A 420 -0.80 -0.62 -11.53
N ARG A 421 -0.45 -1.89 -11.30
CA ARG A 421 0.67 -2.57 -11.96
C ARG A 421 0.55 -2.50 -13.48
N GLY A 422 1.63 -2.08 -14.14
CA GLY A 422 1.73 -2.03 -15.59
C GLY A 422 0.94 -0.90 -16.26
N VAL A 423 0.19 -0.10 -15.50
CA VAL A 423 -0.63 0.99 -16.03
C VAL A 423 0.16 2.31 -15.98
N THR A 424 0.25 2.96 -17.11
CA THR A 424 0.82 4.31 -17.24
C THR A 424 -0.33 5.28 -17.50
N PRO A 425 -0.67 6.15 -16.52
CA PRO A 425 -1.70 7.17 -16.72
C PRO A 425 -1.20 8.27 -17.65
N VAL A 426 -2.07 8.68 -18.58
CA VAL A 426 -1.78 9.76 -19.56
C VAL A 426 -2.98 10.68 -19.64
N PHE A 427 -2.76 11.98 -19.44
CA PHE A 427 -3.84 12.96 -19.61
C PHE A 427 -4.25 13.05 -21.08
N TYR A 428 -5.57 12.99 -21.31
CA TYR A 428 -6.18 13.09 -22.63
C TYR A 428 -7.53 13.81 -22.53
N GLY A 429 -7.62 15.00 -23.11
CA GLY A 429 -8.74 15.93 -22.90
C GLY A 429 -9.99 15.71 -23.77
N GLU A 430 -9.93 14.83 -24.77
CA GLU A 430 -11.03 14.60 -25.72
C GLU A 430 -12.11 13.65 -25.16
N ASP A 431 -13.29 13.67 -25.77
CA ASP A 431 -14.33 12.68 -25.45
C ASP A 431 -13.91 11.29 -25.94
N SER A 432 -13.94 10.33 -25.04
CA SER A 432 -13.36 9.00 -25.23
C SER A 432 -14.21 7.99 -26.01
N ARG A 433 -15.37 8.39 -26.57
CA ARG A 433 -16.41 7.47 -27.08
C ARG A 433 -16.50 7.35 -28.61
N THR A 434 -15.72 8.12 -29.35
CA THR A 434 -15.78 8.14 -30.80
C THR A 434 -14.59 7.44 -31.46
N GLU A 435 -14.73 7.05 -32.72
CA GLU A 435 -13.61 6.51 -33.49
C GLU A 435 -12.51 7.56 -33.72
N ALA A 436 -12.92 8.81 -33.92
CA ALA A 436 -11.98 9.93 -34.04
C ALA A 436 -11.16 10.12 -32.76
N ALA A 437 -11.77 9.92 -31.58
CA ALA A 437 -11.08 9.98 -30.32
C ALA A 437 -10.02 8.85 -30.16
N ALA A 438 -10.31 7.64 -30.66
CA ALA A 438 -9.35 6.56 -30.67
C ALA A 438 -8.11 6.92 -31.51
N LYS A 439 -8.29 7.44 -32.72
CA LYS A 439 -7.16 7.89 -33.58
C LYS A 439 -6.38 9.04 -32.97
N ALA A 440 -7.07 10.04 -32.41
CA ALA A 440 -6.43 11.16 -31.74
C ALA A 440 -5.63 10.72 -30.48
N ALA A 441 -6.12 9.71 -29.73
CA ALA A 441 -5.41 9.11 -28.60
C ALA A 441 -4.10 8.44 -29.04
N LEU A 442 -4.11 7.68 -30.14
CA LEU A 442 -2.90 7.07 -30.70
C LEU A 442 -1.88 8.14 -31.12
N GLN A 443 -2.36 9.20 -31.80
CA GLN A 443 -1.51 10.31 -32.18
C GLN A 443 -0.88 11.00 -30.96
N SER A 444 -1.65 11.26 -29.93
CA SER A 444 -1.14 11.84 -28.67
C SER A 444 -0.04 11.00 -28.04
N LEU A 445 -0.20 9.66 -27.99
CA LEU A 445 0.82 8.76 -27.46
C LEU A 445 2.08 8.71 -28.34
N LYS A 446 1.92 8.82 -29.66
CA LYS A 446 3.03 8.93 -30.60
C LYS A 446 3.82 10.23 -30.38
N GLU A 447 3.15 11.36 -30.26
CA GLU A 447 3.76 12.68 -29.99
C GLU A 447 4.52 12.69 -28.66
N LYS A 448 4.03 11.97 -27.66
CA LYS A 448 4.70 11.80 -26.36
C LYS A 448 5.86 10.79 -26.40
N GLY A 449 6.10 10.14 -27.54
CA GLY A 449 7.19 9.16 -27.71
C GLY A 449 6.93 7.79 -27.10
N TYR A 450 5.68 7.47 -26.77
CA TYR A 450 5.31 6.14 -26.27
C TYR A 450 5.07 5.12 -27.39
N LEU A 451 4.63 5.59 -28.56
CA LEU A 451 4.34 4.77 -29.73
C LEU A 451 5.10 5.30 -30.95
N SER A 452 5.27 4.44 -31.93
CA SER A 452 5.86 4.74 -33.24
C SER A 452 4.88 4.38 -34.36
N ALA A 453 5.02 5.02 -35.54
CA ALA A 453 4.27 4.61 -36.69
C ALA A 453 4.55 3.13 -37.03
N GLY A 454 3.49 2.41 -37.37
CA GLY A 454 3.56 0.96 -37.61
C GLY A 454 3.38 0.07 -36.38
N ASP A 455 3.37 0.63 -35.16
CA ASP A 455 3.10 -0.15 -33.95
C ASP A 455 1.68 -0.73 -33.98
N LEU A 456 1.58 -2.03 -33.67
CA LEU A 456 0.32 -2.73 -33.48
C LEU A 456 -0.14 -2.58 -32.02
N VAL A 457 -1.36 -2.11 -31.81
CA VAL A 457 -1.88 -1.84 -30.45
C VAL A 457 -3.30 -2.38 -30.32
N LEU A 458 -3.67 -2.70 -29.07
CA LEU A 458 -5.06 -2.96 -28.69
C LEU A 458 -5.61 -1.72 -27.99
N LEU A 459 -6.82 -1.31 -28.35
CA LEU A 459 -7.49 -0.17 -27.73
C LEU A 459 -8.87 -0.59 -27.23
N THR A 460 -9.17 -0.25 -25.98
CA THR A 460 -10.49 -0.44 -25.37
C THR A 460 -11.12 0.89 -25.02
N GLN A 461 -12.43 0.99 -25.22
CA GLN A 461 -13.22 2.18 -24.90
C GLN A 461 -14.69 1.83 -24.70
N GLY A 462 -15.47 2.75 -24.12
CA GLY A 462 -16.92 2.72 -24.20
C GLY A 462 -17.38 3.12 -25.61
N GLY A 463 -18.32 2.38 -26.18
CA GLY A 463 -18.99 2.78 -27.42
C GLY A 463 -19.96 3.95 -27.20
N GLN A 464 -20.48 4.49 -28.29
CA GLN A 464 -21.44 5.60 -28.24
C GLN A 464 -22.70 5.19 -27.45
N GLY A 465 -23.04 5.98 -26.45
CA GLY A 465 -24.16 5.67 -25.52
C GLY A 465 -23.89 4.64 -24.44
N ALA A 466 -22.70 4.02 -24.40
CA ALA A 466 -22.35 3.08 -23.35
C ALA A 466 -21.90 3.81 -22.07
N THR A 467 -22.25 3.23 -20.91
CA THR A 467 -21.81 3.71 -19.59
C THR A 467 -20.48 3.10 -19.16
N GLU A 468 -20.10 1.99 -19.77
CA GLU A 468 -18.90 1.21 -19.45
C GLU A 468 -18.15 0.77 -20.72
N THR A 469 -16.94 0.25 -20.56
CA THR A 469 -16.13 -0.26 -21.68
C THR A 469 -16.78 -1.49 -22.30
N ASN A 470 -17.07 -1.43 -23.59
CA ASN A 470 -17.72 -2.50 -24.35
C ASN A 470 -17.11 -2.74 -25.73
N VAL A 471 -16.04 -2.04 -26.09
CA VAL A 471 -15.36 -2.16 -27.39
C VAL A 471 -13.88 -2.45 -27.18
N CYS A 472 -13.36 -3.42 -27.94
CA CYS A 472 -11.93 -3.67 -28.12
C CYS A 472 -11.60 -3.64 -29.61
N ARG A 473 -10.56 -2.88 -29.98
CA ARG A 473 -10.07 -2.75 -31.36
C ARG A 473 -8.60 -3.09 -31.45
N ILE A 474 -8.19 -3.68 -32.55
CA ILE A 474 -6.79 -3.87 -32.92
C ILE A 474 -6.48 -2.85 -34.00
N LEU A 475 -5.49 -1.99 -33.75
CA LEU A 475 -5.17 -0.86 -34.60
C LEU A 475 -3.67 -0.79 -34.89
N ILE A 476 -3.32 -0.20 -36.03
CA ILE A 476 -1.94 0.14 -36.38
C ILE A 476 -1.80 1.65 -36.23
N VAL A 477 -0.73 2.08 -35.56
CA VAL A 477 -0.41 3.51 -35.40
C VAL A 477 0.03 4.08 -36.75
N GLU A 478 -0.65 5.12 -37.25
CA GLU A 478 -0.36 5.80 -38.49
C GLU A 478 0.88 6.70 -38.42
#